data_476c2f745b8faa67a30e5339a16005ad
#
_entry.id   476c2f745b8faa67a30e5339a16005ad
#
_cell.length_a   1.000
_cell.length_b   1.000
_cell.length_c   1.000
_cell.angle_alpha   90.00
_cell.angle_beta   90.00
_cell.angle_gamma   90.00
#
_symmetry.space_group_name_H-M   'P 1'
#
loop_
_entity.id
_entity.type
_entity.pdbx_description
1 polymer ?
#
loop_
_entity_poly.entity_id
_entity_poly.type
_entity_poly.pdbx_seq_one_letter_code
_entity_poly.pdbx_strand_id
1 'polypeptide(L)'
;MDITITPGGLAGTVTPPPSKSQAHRLLIAAALAQGESVITNVARSQDIEATVNCLEELGAGFSWAGSTVTVRGMGANAMSPMRRMAYPRLDCGESGSTLRFLIPIALAVRGGGIFTGRGRLMERPLKPYFDLFDEKGIFYEQKDGQLTVAGMLTPGEYRLPGDV
;
A
#
# COMPACT_ATOMS: atom_id res chain seq x y z
N MET A 1 28.12 -12.45 -0.69
CA MET A 1 28.74 -12.06 -1.97
C MET A 1 29.50 -10.79 -1.72
N ASP A 2 30.80 -10.82 -1.83
CA ASP A 2 31.65 -9.66 -1.61
C ASP A 2 31.87 -8.96 -2.95
N ILE A 3 31.74 -7.63 -2.97
CA ILE A 3 31.94 -6.82 -4.17
C ILE A 3 33.10 -5.85 -3.89
N THR A 4 34.12 -5.90 -4.75
CA THR A 4 35.23 -4.94 -4.69
C THR A 4 35.04 -3.89 -5.78
N ILE A 5 35.06 -2.62 -5.41
CA ILE A 5 34.93 -1.49 -6.33
C ILE A 5 36.29 -0.81 -6.42
N THR A 6 36.86 -0.75 -7.64
CA THR A 6 38.08 0.00 -7.91
C THR A 6 37.70 1.40 -8.41
N PRO A 7 38.23 2.48 -7.79
CA PRO A 7 37.97 3.84 -8.28
C PRO A 7 38.45 4.03 -9.71
N GLY A 8 37.63 4.69 -10.54
CA GLY A 8 37.95 4.96 -11.93
C GLY A 8 37.03 6.02 -12.53
N GLY A 9 37.38 6.55 -13.69
CA GLY A 9 36.51 7.43 -14.46
C GLY A 9 35.31 6.65 -14.99
N LEU A 10 34.09 7.20 -14.83
CA LEU A 10 32.86 6.65 -15.38
C LEU A 10 32.42 7.47 -16.59
N ALA A 11 32.11 6.80 -17.70
CA ALA A 11 31.52 7.40 -18.89
C ALA A 11 30.53 6.43 -19.51
N GLY A 12 29.41 6.95 -20.01
CA GLY A 12 28.39 6.15 -20.68
C GLY A 12 26.97 6.59 -20.30
N THR A 13 25.99 5.90 -20.87
CA THR A 13 24.58 6.13 -20.60
C THR A 13 24.01 4.89 -19.91
N VAL A 14 23.26 5.10 -18.83
CA VAL A 14 22.53 4.04 -18.13
C VAL A 14 21.03 4.35 -18.12
N THR A 15 20.22 3.32 -18.31
CA THR A 15 18.78 3.44 -18.08
C THR A 15 18.51 3.05 -16.63
N PRO A 16 17.99 3.97 -15.79
CA PRO A 16 17.68 3.65 -14.41
C PRO A 16 16.53 2.66 -14.32
N PRO A 17 16.47 1.81 -13.29
CA PRO A 17 15.32 0.95 -13.05
C PRO A 17 14.05 1.79 -12.75
N PRO A 18 12.85 1.26 -13.03
CA PRO A 18 11.61 1.91 -12.70
C PRO A 18 11.50 2.25 -11.21
N SER A 19 10.93 3.40 -10.90
CA SER A 19 10.76 3.84 -9.51
C SER A 19 9.67 3.03 -8.79
N LYS A 20 10.07 2.17 -7.86
CA LYS A 20 9.16 1.40 -7.01
C LYS A 20 8.22 2.32 -6.21
N SER A 21 8.74 3.40 -5.64
CA SER A 21 7.95 4.34 -4.86
C SER A 21 6.89 5.07 -5.68
N GLN A 22 7.18 5.38 -6.94
CA GLN A 22 6.20 5.95 -7.86
C GLN A 22 5.15 4.91 -8.26
N ALA A 23 5.57 3.68 -8.53
CA ALA A 23 4.67 2.59 -8.90
C ALA A 23 3.62 2.33 -7.82
N HIS A 24 3.99 2.23 -6.53
CA HIS A 24 3.02 2.09 -5.44
C HIS A 24 1.93 3.17 -5.48
N ARG A 25 2.34 4.43 -5.63
CA ARG A 25 1.40 5.57 -5.63
C ARG A 25 0.48 5.57 -6.85
N LEU A 26 1.01 5.26 -8.04
CA LEU A 26 0.22 5.20 -9.26
C LEU A 26 -0.79 4.04 -9.22
N LEU A 27 -0.38 2.86 -8.76
CA LEU A 27 -1.27 1.70 -8.60
C LEU A 27 -2.41 2.00 -7.62
N ILE A 28 -2.11 2.63 -6.49
CA ILE A 28 -3.11 3.03 -5.50
C ILE A 28 -4.07 4.08 -6.09
N ALA A 29 -3.55 5.13 -6.74
CA ALA A 29 -4.38 6.16 -7.35
C ALA A 29 -5.29 5.58 -8.44
N ALA A 30 -4.76 4.70 -9.29
CA ALA A 30 -5.53 4.00 -10.32
C ALA A 30 -6.60 3.06 -9.72
N ALA A 31 -6.27 2.35 -8.64
CA ALA A 31 -7.22 1.47 -7.95
C ALA A 31 -8.39 2.22 -7.32
N LEU A 32 -8.16 3.45 -6.85
CA LEU A 32 -9.20 4.32 -6.29
C LEU A 32 -9.99 5.08 -7.36
N ALA A 33 -9.44 5.27 -8.55
CA ALA A 33 -10.08 5.99 -9.62
C ALA A 33 -11.30 5.24 -10.19
N GLN A 34 -12.12 5.95 -10.96
CA GLN A 34 -13.19 5.33 -11.74
C GLN A 34 -12.67 4.94 -13.13
N GLY A 35 -13.08 3.77 -13.63
CA GLY A 35 -12.73 3.29 -14.97
C GLY A 35 -11.38 2.58 -15.01
N GLU A 36 -10.74 2.60 -16.17
CA GLU A 36 -9.48 1.92 -16.41
C GLU A 36 -8.32 2.91 -16.53
N SER A 37 -7.18 2.51 -15.99
CA SER A 37 -5.91 3.24 -16.08
C SER A 37 -4.82 2.31 -16.59
N VAL A 38 -3.96 2.79 -17.47
CA VAL A 38 -2.82 2.03 -17.98
C VAL A 38 -1.53 2.66 -17.45
N ILE A 39 -0.73 1.87 -16.74
CA ILE A 39 0.56 2.30 -16.17
C ILE A 39 1.65 1.48 -16.85
N THR A 40 2.59 2.15 -17.50
CA THR A 40 3.70 1.53 -18.21
C THR A 40 4.99 1.57 -17.39
N ASN A 41 5.96 0.74 -17.74
CA ASN A 41 7.27 0.68 -17.11
C ASN A 41 7.21 0.40 -15.60
N VAL A 42 6.38 -0.56 -15.19
CA VAL A 42 6.27 -1.03 -13.82
C VAL A 42 7.13 -2.31 -13.65
N ALA A 43 8.11 -2.27 -12.77
CA ALA A 43 8.86 -3.48 -12.41
C ALA A 43 8.05 -4.31 -11.41
N ARG A 44 7.83 -5.59 -11.74
CA ARG A 44 7.20 -6.55 -10.82
C ARG A 44 8.23 -6.95 -9.76
N SER A 45 8.10 -6.40 -8.58
CA SER A 45 8.83 -6.80 -7.38
C SER A 45 7.87 -7.39 -6.36
N GLN A 46 8.37 -8.14 -5.39
CA GLN A 46 7.54 -8.70 -4.31
C GLN A 46 6.71 -7.62 -3.60
N ASP A 47 7.28 -6.42 -3.40
CA ASP A 47 6.56 -5.30 -2.78
C ASP A 47 5.41 -4.78 -3.65
N ILE A 48 5.63 -4.69 -4.96
CA ILE A 48 4.58 -4.28 -5.92
C ILE A 48 3.49 -5.33 -6.01
N GLU A 49 3.85 -6.61 -6.04
CA GLU A 49 2.88 -7.71 -6.03
C GLU A 49 2.05 -7.72 -4.74
N ALA A 50 2.67 -7.51 -3.58
CA ALA A 50 1.93 -7.38 -2.32
C ALA A 50 0.93 -6.21 -2.36
N THR A 51 1.32 -5.06 -2.94
CA THR A 51 0.41 -3.92 -3.10
C THR A 51 -0.76 -4.26 -4.02
N VAL A 52 -0.50 -4.88 -5.17
CA VAL A 52 -1.54 -5.29 -6.13
C VAL A 52 -2.51 -6.27 -5.47
N ASN A 53 -2.02 -7.33 -4.84
CA ASN A 53 -2.86 -8.33 -4.17
C ASN A 53 -3.75 -7.69 -3.09
N CYS A 54 -3.20 -6.80 -2.28
CA CYS A 54 -3.99 -6.08 -1.27
C CYS A 54 -5.06 -5.16 -1.91
N LEU A 55 -4.76 -4.51 -3.04
CA LEU A 55 -5.73 -3.67 -3.75
C LEU A 55 -6.82 -4.51 -4.44
N GLU A 56 -6.51 -5.72 -4.89
CA GLU A 56 -7.49 -6.69 -5.39
C GLU A 56 -8.45 -7.14 -4.29
N GLU A 57 -7.95 -7.44 -3.10
CA GLU A 57 -8.77 -7.73 -1.91
C GLU A 57 -9.68 -6.54 -1.53
N LEU A 58 -9.24 -5.33 -1.78
CA LEU A 58 -10.05 -4.12 -1.62
C LEU A 58 -11.09 -3.95 -2.72
N GLY A 59 -10.93 -4.61 -3.89
CA GLY A 59 -11.91 -4.68 -4.98
C GLY A 59 -11.50 -4.02 -6.28
N ALA A 60 -10.25 -3.61 -6.46
CA ALA A 60 -9.71 -3.22 -7.75
C ALA A 60 -9.40 -4.45 -8.62
N GLY A 61 -9.26 -4.27 -9.94
CA GLY A 61 -8.85 -5.35 -10.84
C GLY A 61 -7.54 -5.00 -11.55
N PHE A 62 -6.68 -5.99 -11.74
CA PHE A 62 -5.38 -5.79 -12.38
C PHE A 62 -5.15 -6.81 -13.49
N SER A 63 -4.57 -6.36 -14.60
CA SER A 63 -4.06 -7.24 -15.64
C SER A 63 -2.70 -6.75 -16.14
N TRP A 64 -1.80 -7.70 -16.40
CA TRP A 64 -0.42 -7.43 -16.75
C TRP A 64 -0.09 -7.85 -18.18
N ALA A 65 0.63 -6.98 -18.90
CA ALA A 65 1.25 -7.27 -20.18
C ALA A 65 2.72 -6.82 -20.13
N GLY A 66 3.64 -7.74 -19.81
CA GLY A 66 5.05 -7.41 -19.56
C GLY A 66 5.21 -6.43 -18.39
N SER A 67 5.77 -5.25 -18.63
CA SER A 67 5.92 -4.17 -17.65
C SER A 67 4.77 -3.17 -17.66
N THR A 68 3.70 -3.44 -18.40
CA THR A 68 2.48 -2.61 -18.44
C THR A 68 1.41 -3.25 -17.60
N VAL A 69 0.73 -2.47 -16.78
CA VAL A 69 -0.40 -2.91 -15.96
C VAL A 69 -1.62 -2.07 -16.29
N THR A 70 -2.73 -2.74 -16.58
CA THR A 70 -4.05 -2.13 -16.69
C THR A 70 -4.78 -2.33 -15.37
N VAL A 71 -5.26 -1.25 -14.79
CA VAL A 71 -5.94 -1.21 -13.49
C VAL A 71 -7.38 -0.80 -13.72
N ARG A 72 -8.33 -1.67 -13.36
CA ARG A 72 -9.74 -1.33 -13.25
C ARG A 72 -10.03 -0.87 -11.83
N GLY A 73 -10.21 0.43 -11.69
CA GLY A 73 -10.40 1.05 -10.39
C GLY A 73 -11.78 0.82 -9.79
N MET A 74 -11.88 1.00 -8.48
CA MET A 74 -13.10 0.78 -7.69
C MET A 74 -14.12 1.92 -7.85
N GLY A 75 -13.65 3.14 -8.14
CA GLY A 75 -14.48 4.33 -8.31
C GLY A 75 -15.36 4.63 -7.08
N ALA A 76 -16.53 5.21 -7.32
CA ALA A 76 -17.48 5.56 -6.26
C ALA A 76 -17.97 4.34 -5.45
N ASN A 77 -17.89 3.13 -6.01
CA ASN A 77 -18.26 1.90 -5.30
C ASN A 77 -17.26 1.52 -4.19
N ALA A 78 -16.08 2.11 -4.18
CA ALA A 78 -15.09 1.89 -3.14
C ALA A 78 -15.60 2.27 -1.75
N MET A 79 -16.40 3.32 -1.66
CA MET A 79 -16.89 3.90 -0.40
C MET A 79 -18.31 3.44 -0.02
N SER A 80 -18.84 2.38 -0.66
CA SER A 80 -20.18 1.90 -0.35
C SER A 80 -20.22 1.16 1.00
N PRO A 81 -21.03 1.59 1.97
CA PRO A 81 -21.13 0.96 3.28
C PRO A 81 -21.76 -0.44 3.26
N MET A 82 -22.38 -0.85 2.17
CA MET A 82 -23.10 -2.14 2.05
C MET A 82 -22.21 -3.39 1.91
N ARG A 83 -20.88 -3.27 1.88
CA ARG A 83 -19.95 -4.41 1.75
C ARG A 83 -19.27 -4.82 3.07
N ARG A 84 -19.83 -4.48 4.22
CA ARG A 84 -19.25 -4.76 5.53
C ARG A 84 -19.66 -6.13 6.10
N MET A 85 -19.41 -7.22 5.39
CA MET A 85 -19.60 -8.54 6.02
C MET A 85 -18.36 -9.03 6.78
N ALA A 86 -17.17 -8.64 6.37
CA ALA A 86 -15.89 -8.90 7.07
C ALA A 86 -14.83 -7.91 6.62
N TYR A 87 -13.84 -7.66 7.47
CA TYR A 87 -12.66 -6.90 7.09
C TYR A 87 -11.79 -7.70 6.12
N PRO A 88 -11.25 -7.07 5.05
CA PRO A 88 -10.33 -7.73 4.14
C PRO A 88 -9.04 -8.12 4.85
N ARG A 89 -8.47 -9.24 4.44
CA ARG A 89 -7.15 -9.69 4.90
C ARG A 89 -6.10 -9.24 3.88
N LEU A 90 -5.16 -8.43 4.34
CA LEU A 90 -4.19 -7.72 3.51
C LEU A 90 -2.78 -8.22 3.86
N ASP A 91 -2.27 -9.19 3.09
CA ASP A 91 -0.89 -9.67 3.24
C ASP A 91 0.07 -8.71 2.56
N CYS A 92 0.75 -7.90 3.35
CA CYS A 92 1.71 -6.92 2.88
C CYS A 92 3.10 -7.50 2.56
N GLY A 93 3.30 -8.83 2.70
CA GLY A 93 4.60 -9.46 2.51
C GLY A 93 5.65 -8.87 3.45
N GLU A 94 6.75 -8.34 2.92
CA GLU A 94 7.76 -7.58 3.67
C GLU A 94 7.70 -6.07 3.36
N SER A 95 6.70 -5.62 2.61
CA SER A 95 6.58 -4.26 2.10
C SER A 95 6.05 -3.27 3.15
N GLY A 96 6.95 -2.47 3.71
CA GLY A 96 6.57 -1.37 4.60
C GLY A 96 5.77 -0.27 3.90
N SER A 97 5.98 -0.06 2.60
CA SER A 97 5.20 0.90 1.80
C SER A 97 3.77 0.42 1.63
N THR A 98 3.57 -0.86 1.30
CA THR A 98 2.24 -1.47 1.18
C THR A 98 1.47 -1.33 2.49
N LEU A 99 2.05 -1.76 3.61
CA LEU A 99 1.41 -1.67 4.92
C LEU A 99 0.98 -0.23 5.24
N ARG A 100 1.93 0.72 5.16
CA ARG A 100 1.66 2.11 5.56
C ARG A 100 0.67 2.82 4.64
N PHE A 101 0.76 2.63 3.33
CA PHE A 101 -0.17 3.28 2.41
C PHE A 101 -1.59 2.69 2.51
N LEU A 102 -1.72 1.38 2.75
CA LEU A 102 -3.02 0.74 2.71
C LEU A 102 -3.81 0.82 4.02
N ILE A 103 -3.18 1.11 5.14
CA ILE A 103 -3.90 1.34 6.41
C ILE A 103 -5.00 2.42 6.25
N PRO A 104 -4.70 3.67 5.85
CA PRO A 104 -5.72 4.69 5.68
C PRO A 104 -6.68 4.38 4.52
N ILE A 105 -6.22 3.70 3.48
CA ILE A 105 -7.07 3.32 2.35
C ILE A 105 -8.11 2.27 2.75
N ALA A 106 -7.71 1.24 3.50
CA ALA A 106 -8.64 0.23 4.00
C ALA A 106 -9.69 0.83 4.93
N LEU A 107 -9.31 1.77 5.80
CA LEU A 107 -10.24 2.53 6.62
C LEU A 107 -11.24 3.33 5.76
N ALA A 108 -10.77 4.02 4.72
CA ALA A 108 -11.61 4.82 3.84
C ALA A 108 -12.55 3.95 2.98
N VAL A 109 -12.06 2.83 2.44
CA VAL A 109 -12.78 2.00 1.46
C VAL A 109 -13.67 0.95 2.11
N ARG A 110 -13.22 0.36 3.23
CA ARG A 110 -13.88 -0.78 3.90
C ARG A 110 -14.23 -0.54 5.36
N GLY A 111 -13.84 0.60 5.91
CA GLY A 111 -13.96 0.88 7.33
C GLY A 111 -12.99 0.07 8.19
N GLY A 112 -11.95 -0.50 7.58
CA GLY A 112 -10.92 -1.25 8.28
C GLY A 112 -10.31 -2.38 7.46
N GLY A 113 -9.38 -3.12 8.08
CA GLY A 113 -8.69 -4.26 7.49
C GLY A 113 -7.87 -5.03 8.52
N ILE A 114 -7.50 -6.26 8.18
CA ILE A 114 -6.58 -7.11 8.94
C ILE A 114 -5.30 -7.23 8.12
N PHE A 115 -4.24 -6.61 8.61
CA PHE A 115 -2.94 -6.58 7.95
C PHE A 115 -2.04 -7.67 8.52
N THR A 116 -1.37 -8.38 7.63
CA THR A 116 -0.34 -9.37 7.96
C THR A 116 0.93 -9.06 7.19
N GLY A 117 2.03 -9.63 7.63
CA GLY A 117 3.32 -9.47 6.96
C GLY A 117 4.30 -10.57 7.36
N ARG A 118 5.43 -10.61 6.66
CA ARG A 118 6.52 -11.57 6.88
C ARG A 118 7.78 -10.86 7.36
N GLY A 119 8.74 -11.66 7.81
CA GLY A 119 9.98 -11.14 8.36
C GLY A 119 9.71 -10.20 9.52
N ARG A 120 10.32 -9.03 9.48
CA ARG A 120 10.20 -8.03 10.54
C ARG A 120 9.17 -6.93 10.22
N LEU A 121 8.28 -7.13 9.26
CA LEU A 121 7.35 -6.06 8.84
C LEU A 121 6.46 -5.60 10.00
N MET A 122 5.87 -6.55 10.72
CA MET A 122 4.94 -6.25 11.81
C MET A 122 5.61 -5.74 13.09
N GLU A 123 6.95 -5.75 13.15
CA GLU A 123 7.75 -5.16 14.24
C GLU A 123 8.11 -3.68 13.96
N ARG A 124 7.88 -3.21 12.72
CA ARG A 124 8.22 -1.84 12.34
C ARG A 124 7.33 -0.83 13.07
N PRO A 125 7.89 0.30 13.54
CA PRO A 125 7.12 1.27 14.30
C PRO A 125 5.97 1.85 13.46
N LEU A 126 4.77 1.84 14.06
CA LEU A 126 3.54 2.44 13.53
C LEU A 126 2.97 3.49 14.49
N LYS A 127 3.80 3.95 15.45
CA LYS A 127 3.37 4.90 16.48
C LYS A 127 2.62 6.14 15.93
N PRO A 128 3.06 6.80 14.84
CA PRO A 128 2.30 7.94 14.30
C PRO A 128 0.86 7.60 13.89
N TYR A 129 0.60 6.35 13.45
CA TYR A 129 -0.76 5.88 13.18
C TYR A 129 -1.55 5.66 14.47
N PHE A 130 -0.94 5.03 15.46
CA PHE A 130 -1.60 4.72 16.72
C PHE A 130 -1.98 5.99 17.49
N ASP A 131 -1.08 6.97 17.56
CA ASP A 131 -1.37 8.27 18.16
C ASP A 131 -2.57 8.95 17.47
N LEU A 132 -2.62 8.89 16.13
CA LEU A 132 -3.74 9.43 15.36
C LEU A 132 -5.03 8.64 15.59
N PHE A 133 -4.94 7.31 15.70
CA PHE A 133 -6.11 6.46 15.93
C PHE A 133 -6.71 6.71 17.31
N ASP A 134 -5.88 6.89 18.33
CA ASP A 134 -6.32 7.28 19.68
C ASP A 134 -7.05 8.64 19.63
N GLU A 135 -6.51 9.64 18.92
CA GLU A 135 -7.12 10.96 18.76
C GLU A 135 -8.48 10.88 18.03
N LYS A 136 -8.59 10.04 17.01
CA LYS A 136 -9.78 9.96 16.14
C LYS A 136 -10.78 8.87 16.56
N GLY A 137 -10.51 8.12 17.62
CA GLY A 137 -11.37 7.02 18.08
C GLY A 137 -11.44 5.85 17.09
N ILE A 138 -10.35 5.59 16.34
CA ILE A 138 -10.22 4.47 15.43
C ILE A 138 -9.69 3.28 16.23
N PHE A 139 -10.40 2.16 16.19
CA PHE A 139 -9.95 0.93 16.84
C PHE A 139 -8.72 0.36 16.13
N TYR A 140 -7.75 -0.09 16.91
CA TYR A 140 -6.64 -0.91 16.42
C TYR A 140 -6.23 -1.95 17.46
N GLU A 141 -5.74 -3.08 16.98
CA GLU A 141 -5.16 -4.13 17.80
C GLU A 141 -3.99 -4.76 17.03
N GLN A 142 -2.82 -4.77 17.66
CA GLN A 142 -1.65 -5.46 17.12
C GLN A 142 -1.34 -6.68 18.00
N LYS A 143 -1.61 -7.86 17.47
CA LYS A 143 -1.46 -9.13 18.18
C LYS A 143 -1.13 -10.27 17.22
N ASP A 144 -0.32 -11.22 17.68
CA ASP A 144 0.02 -12.46 16.95
C ASP A 144 0.52 -12.21 15.51
N GLY A 145 1.33 -11.15 15.32
CA GLY A 145 1.87 -10.78 14.01
C GLY A 145 0.84 -10.17 13.04
N GLN A 146 -0.33 -9.76 13.53
CA GLN A 146 -1.37 -9.08 12.75
C GLN A 146 -1.66 -7.70 13.33
N LEU A 147 -2.09 -6.79 12.46
CA LEU A 147 -2.66 -5.50 12.84
C LEU A 147 -4.10 -5.45 12.32
N THR A 148 -5.05 -5.37 13.23
CA THR A 148 -6.45 -5.08 12.90
C THR A 148 -6.71 -3.60 13.09
N VAL A 149 -7.32 -2.95 12.10
CA VAL A 149 -7.82 -1.57 12.22
C VAL A 149 -9.29 -1.52 11.86
N ALA A 150 -10.09 -0.73 12.59
CA ALA A 150 -11.51 -0.60 12.36
C ALA A 150 -12.02 0.79 12.75
N GLY A 151 -12.78 1.41 11.87
CA GLY A 151 -13.31 2.75 12.08
C GLY A 151 -13.53 3.50 10.78
N MET A 152 -13.79 4.79 10.90
CA MET A 152 -13.99 5.68 9.75
C MET A 152 -12.98 6.82 9.80
N LEU A 153 -12.33 7.07 8.68
CA LEU A 153 -11.63 8.33 8.46
C LEU A 153 -12.67 9.39 8.11
N THR A 154 -12.89 10.31 9.02
CA THR A 154 -13.80 11.45 8.79
C THR A 154 -13.04 12.60 8.16
N PRO A 155 -13.69 13.45 7.33
CA PRO A 155 -13.07 14.68 6.87
C PRO A 155 -12.60 15.54 8.05
N GLY A 156 -11.43 16.15 7.93
CA GLY A 156 -10.86 16.96 9.01
C GLY A 156 -9.36 17.18 8.89
N GLU A 157 -8.79 17.77 9.92
CA GLU A 157 -7.34 17.98 10.03
C GLU A 157 -6.67 16.75 10.64
N TYR A 158 -5.59 16.31 10.02
CA TYR A 158 -4.74 15.20 10.44
C TYR A 158 -3.31 15.68 10.58
N ARG A 159 -2.80 15.71 11.79
CA ARG A 159 -1.42 16.16 12.07
C ARG A 159 -0.53 14.96 12.28
N LEU A 160 0.46 14.82 11.43
CA LEU A 160 1.47 13.77 11.51
C LEU A 160 2.86 14.42 11.64
N PRO A 161 3.75 13.89 12.48
CA PRO A 161 5.13 14.33 12.52
C PRO A 161 5.79 14.01 11.17
N GLY A 162 6.58 14.96 10.64
CA GLY A 162 7.26 14.83 9.36
C GLY A 162 8.73 14.42 9.45
N ASP A 163 9.21 14.15 10.65
CA ASP A 163 10.59 13.83 11.02
C ASP A 163 10.81 12.33 11.32
N VAL A 164 9.86 11.48 10.93
CA VAL A 164 9.85 10.03 11.21
C VAL A 164 10.08 9.24 9.93
#